data_4b94d3743bd9cdbe9fc1f2899bd3b0dd
#
_entry.id   4b94d3743bd9cdbe9fc1f2899bd3b0dd
#
_cell.length_a   1.000
_cell.length_b   1.000
_cell.length_c   1.000
_cell.angle_alpha   90.00
_cell.angle_beta   90.00
_cell.angle_gamma   90.00
#
_symmetry.space_group_name_H-M   'P 1'
#
loop_
_entity.id
_entity.type
_entity.pdbx_description
1 polymer ?
#
loop_
_entity_poly.entity_id
_entity_poly.type
_entity_poly.pdbx_seq_one_letter_code
_entity_poly.pdbx_strand_id
1 'polypeptide(L)'
;MKNLSIKLEIHNKILDSSESIKKSIENIPEIIRIIESITKSLKKGNKIILFGNGGSAADAQHIAAELVGRFDYDRKSLPAISLTTDTSVITSIGNDYSFEKIFSRQCESLVNKGDVVVGISTSGNSINVKNGLLVSKRKGAKTVGFLGHKGGHIKNIVDIPLIVNSNSTHRIQEVHRTVAHIICEIVEKNISRRSR
;
A
#
# COMPACT_ATOMS: atom_id res chain seq x y z
N MET A 1 -34.52 -18.20 16.87
CA MET A 1 -33.48 -17.56 17.73
C MET A 1 -32.11 -17.49 17.05
N LYS A 2 -31.53 -18.58 16.48
CA LYS A 2 -30.23 -18.57 15.79
C LYS A 2 -30.11 -17.48 14.68
N ASN A 3 -31.11 -17.37 13.80
CA ASN A 3 -31.07 -16.41 12.68
C ASN A 3 -31.09 -14.94 13.14
N LEU A 4 -31.75 -14.62 14.24
CA LEU A 4 -31.78 -13.25 14.79
C LEU A 4 -30.41 -12.87 15.37
N SER A 5 -29.71 -13.80 16.02
CA SER A 5 -28.34 -13.61 16.55
C SER A 5 -27.34 -13.38 15.42
N ILE A 6 -27.37 -14.17 14.35
CA ILE A 6 -26.49 -13.99 13.17
C ILE A 6 -26.76 -12.64 12.48
N LYS A 7 -28.03 -12.26 12.32
CA LYS A 7 -28.40 -10.97 11.72
C LYS A 7 -27.82 -9.80 12.50
N LEU A 8 -27.92 -9.84 13.84
CA LEU A 8 -27.36 -8.81 14.71
C LEU A 8 -25.82 -8.78 14.65
N GLU A 9 -25.17 -9.95 14.59
CA GLU A 9 -23.73 -10.05 14.44
C GLU A 9 -23.25 -9.44 13.13
N ILE A 10 -23.88 -9.77 12.00
CA ILE A 10 -23.57 -9.17 10.68
C ILE A 10 -23.73 -7.66 10.72
N HIS A 11 -24.86 -7.16 11.27
CA HIS A 11 -25.12 -5.73 11.42
C HIS A 11 -23.98 -5.03 12.18
N ASN A 12 -23.58 -5.57 13.32
CA ASN A 12 -22.49 -5.00 14.13
C ASN A 12 -21.14 -5.02 13.40
N LYS A 13 -20.82 -6.08 12.63
CA LYS A 13 -19.58 -6.13 11.82
C LYS A 13 -19.56 -5.05 10.73
N ILE A 14 -20.70 -4.77 10.11
CA ILE A 14 -20.81 -3.70 9.11
C ILE A 14 -20.63 -2.33 9.77
N LEU A 15 -21.23 -2.10 10.94
CA LEU A 15 -21.04 -0.86 11.69
C LEU A 15 -19.60 -0.65 12.11
N ASP A 16 -18.92 -1.69 12.63
CA ASP A 16 -17.49 -1.65 12.97
C ASP A 16 -16.63 -1.25 11.79
N SER A 17 -16.94 -1.79 10.59
CA SER A 17 -16.24 -1.45 9.35
C SER A 17 -16.42 0.02 9.00
N SER A 18 -17.68 0.47 8.97
CA SER A 18 -18.03 1.86 8.68
C SER A 18 -17.34 2.84 9.63
N GLU A 19 -17.34 2.55 10.94
CA GLU A 19 -16.69 3.39 11.94
C GLU A 19 -15.17 3.41 11.78
N SER A 20 -14.55 2.28 11.43
CA SER A 20 -13.12 2.21 11.17
C SER A 20 -12.71 3.05 9.94
N ILE A 21 -13.52 3.02 8.89
CA ILE A 21 -13.32 3.84 7.70
C ILE A 21 -13.50 5.32 8.05
N LYS A 22 -14.52 5.68 8.81
CA LYS A 22 -14.77 7.06 9.25
C LYS A 22 -13.60 7.63 10.07
N LYS A 23 -13.01 6.83 10.96
CA LYS A 23 -11.82 7.23 11.74
C LYS A 23 -10.60 7.54 10.87
N SER A 24 -10.53 7.00 9.64
CA SER A 24 -9.41 7.30 8.73
C SER A 24 -9.36 8.77 8.26
N ILE A 25 -10.37 9.57 8.54
CA ILE A 25 -10.36 11.03 8.36
C ILE A 25 -9.18 11.67 9.12
N GLU A 26 -8.77 11.08 10.25
CA GLU A 26 -7.61 11.53 11.02
C GLU A 26 -6.29 11.40 10.23
N ASN A 27 -6.23 10.55 9.22
CA ASN A 27 -5.06 10.32 8.37
C ASN A 27 -5.00 11.23 7.13
N ILE A 28 -5.90 12.20 6.97
CA ILE A 28 -5.91 13.11 5.82
C ILE A 28 -4.54 13.76 5.56
N PRO A 29 -3.79 14.26 6.57
CA PRO A 29 -2.48 14.86 6.33
C PRO A 29 -1.49 13.88 5.68
N GLU A 30 -1.43 12.62 6.13
CA GLU A 30 -0.57 11.58 5.55
C GLU A 30 -1.01 11.20 4.14
N ILE A 31 -2.32 11.09 3.91
CA ILE A 31 -2.90 10.80 2.60
C ILE A 31 -2.52 11.88 1.59
N ILE A 32 -2.61 13.16 1.96
CA ILE A 32 -2.18 14.29 1.11
C ILE A 32 -0.69 14.16 0.76
N ARG A 33 0.18 13.92 1.75
CA ARG A 33 1.62 13.76 1.53
C ARG A 33 1.94 12.58 0.60
N ILE A 34 1.18 11.49 0.69
CA ILE A 34 1.31 10.32 -0.20
C ILE A 34 0.92 10.70 -1.62
N ILE A 35 -0.25 11.33 -1.81
CA ILE A 35 -0.75 11.78 -3.12
C ILE A 35 0.25 12.72 -3.79
N GLU A 36 0.77 13.71 -3.07
CA GLU A 36 1.78 14.64 -3.58
C GLU A 36 3.07 13.93 -4.00
N SER A 37 3.55 12.98 -3.17
CA SER A 37 4.76 12.21 -3.44
C SER A 37 4.61 11.35 -4.69
N ILE A 38 3.50 10.62 -4.82
CA ILE A 38 3.19 9.79 -5.99
C ILE A 38 3.04 10.66 -7.24
N THR A 39 2.24 11.72 -7.18
CA THR A 39 2.02 12.63 -8.31
C THR A 39 3.34 13.25 -8.78
N LYS A 40 4.19 13.70 -7.85
CA LYS A 40 5.51 14.28 -8.16
C LYS A 40 6.45 13.25 -8.79
N SER A 41 6.46 12.03 -8.28
CA SER A 41 7.30 10.94 -8.79
C SER A 41 6.90 10.57 -10.23
N LEU A 42 5.61 10.33 -10.47
CA LEU A 42 5.08 9.98 -11.79
C LEU A 42 5.30 11.09 -12.82
N LYS A 43 5.14 12.36 -12.46
CA LYS A 43 5.43 13.52 -13.35
C LYS A 43 6.90 13.64 -13.75
N LYS A 44 7.81 13.01 -12.99
CA LYS A 44 9.25 12.95 -13.29
C LYS A 44 9.64 11.69 -14.08
N GLY A 45 8.67 10.86 -14.46
CA GLY A 45 8.92 9.62 -15.19
C GLY A 45 9.38 8.44 -14.31
N ASN A 46 9.28 8.58 -12.99
CA ASN A 46 9.56 7.49 -12.05
C ASN A 46 8.33 6.58 -11.91
N LYS A 47 8.47 5.50 -11.14
CA LYS A 47 7.43 4.48 -10.93
C LYS A 47 7.04 4.31 -9.48
N ILE A 48 5.92 3.61 -9.28
CA ILE A 48 5.43 3.21 -7.97
C ILE A 48 5.67 1.71 -7.78
N ILE A 49 6.25 1.31 -6.67
CA ILE A 49 6.52 -0.09 -6.33
C ILE A 49 5.76 -0.43 -5.06
N LEU A 50 5.04 -1.56 -5.08
CA LEU A 50 4.17 -1.96 -3.98
C LEU A 50 4.43 -3.40 -3.56
N PHE A 51 4.37 -3.68 -2.27
CA PHE A 51 4.46 -5.04 -1.74
C PHE A 51 3.84 -5.16 -0.35
N GLY A 52 3.47 -6.39 -0.01
CA GLY A 52 2.92 -6.79 1.28
C GLY A 52 2.71 -8.30 1.32
N ASN A 53 2.15 -8.83 2.39
CA ASN A 53 1.89 -10.25 2.56
C ASN A 53 0.39 -10.55 2.59
N GLY A 54 -0.03 -11.72 2.13
CA GLY A 54 -1.42 -12.17 2.21
C GLY A 54 -2.42 -11.20 1.57
N GLY A 55 -3.41 -10.72 2.34
CA GLY A 55 -4.37 -9.72 1.87
C GLY A 55 -3.70 -8.40 1.44
N SER A 56 -2.64 -8.00 2.13
CA SER A 56 -1.83 -6.83 1.74
C SER A 56 -1.05 -7.05 0.44
N ALA A 57 -0.74 -8.29 0.05
CA ALA A 57 -0.20 -8.59 -1.27
C ALA A 57 -1.26 -8.40 -2.36
N ALA A 58 -2.50 -8.82 -2.09
CA ALA A 58 -3.62 -8.57 -2.99
C ALA A 58 -3.90 -7.07 -3.16
N ASP A 59 -3.82 -6.28 -2.09
CA ASP A 59 -3.96 -4.83 -2.14
C ASP A 59 -2.84 -4.18 -2.96
N ALA A 60 -1.59 -4.65 -2.84
CA ALA A 60 -0.47 -4.17 -3.65
C ALA A 60 -0.68 -4.41 -5.15
N GLN A 61 -1.20 -5.58 -5.53
CA GLN A 61 -1.58 -5.90 -6.90
C GLN A 61 -2.74 -5.03 -7.40
N HIS A 62 -3.75 -4.85 -6.57
CA HIS A 62 -4.92 -4.04 -6.89
C HIS A 62 -4.53 -2.58 -7.16
N ILE A 63 -3.75 -1.95 -6.28
CA ILE A 63 -3.27 -0.58 -6.46
C ILE A 63 -2.41 -0.44 -7.74
N ALA A 64 -1.53 -1.41 -8.00
CA ALA A 64 -0.74 -1.42 -9.24
C ALA A 64 -1.63 -1.49 -10.49
N ALA A 65 -2.69 -2.31 -10.45
CA ALA A 65 -3.65 -2.43 -11.56
C ALA A 65 -4.40 -1.12 -11.81
N GLU A 66 -4.84 -0.41 -10.77
CA GLU A 66 -5.52 0.88 -10.90
C GLU A 66 -4.63 1.95 -11.54
N LEU A 67 -3.33 1.93 -11.25
CA LEU A 67 -2.38 2.88 -11.84
C LEU A 67 -2.01 2.51 -13.27
N VAL A 68 -1.73 1.24 -13.56
CA VAL A 68 -1.33 0.75 -14.89
C VAL A 68 -2.50 0.77 -15.87
N GLY A 69 -3.67 0.32 -15.46
CA GLY A 69 -4.91 0.38 -16.25
C GLY A 69 -5.46 1.81 -16.29
N ARG A 70 -6.62 1.99 -15.70
CA ARG A 70 -7.26 3.29 -15.44
C ARG A 70 -8.13 3.18 -14.19
N PHE A 71 -8.36 4.29 -13.50
CA PHE A 71 -9.34 4.34 -12.42
C PHE A 71 -10.68 4.87 -12.99
N ASP A 72 -10.82 6.17 -13.16
CA ASP A 72 -12.05 6.79 -13.69
C ASP A 72 -11.88 7.35 -15.10
N TYR A 73 -10.69 7.84 -15.47
CA TYR A 73 -10.44 8.56 -16.72
C TYR A 73 -9.60 7.74 -17.69
N ASP A 74 -9.95 7.83 -18.98
CA ASP A 74 -9.05 7.33 -20.03
C ASP A 74 -7.80 8.21 -20.09
N ARG A 75 -6.62 7.58 -19.93
CA ARG A 75 -5.31 8.24 -19.86
C ARG A 75 -4.16 7.29 -20.19
N LYS A 76 -3.00 7.86 -20.38
CA LYS A 76 -1.77 7.05 -20.48
C LYS A 76 -1.55 6.23 -19.21
N SER A 77 -1.05 5.00 -19.38
CA SER A 77 -0.67 4.13 -18.28
C SER A 77 0.33 4.81 -17.35
N LEU A 78 0.15 4.64 -16.05
CA LEU A 78 1.06 5.12 -15.02
C LEU A 78 1.96 3.97 -14.55
N PRO A 79 3.30 4.14 -14.53
CA PRO A 79 4.20 3.05 -14.21
C PRO A 79 4.07 2.64 -12.73
N ALA A 80 3.55 1.44 -12.51
CA ALA A 80 3.42 0.81 -11.20
C ALA A 80 3.72 -0.68 -11.26
N ILE A 81 4.34 -1.23 -10.21
CA ILE A 81 4.71 -2.66 -10.13
C ILE A 81 4.37 -3.18 -8.75
N SER A 82 3.68 -4.32 -8.68
CA SER A 82 3.57 -5.12 -7.46
C SER A 82 4.64 -6.21 -7.44
N LEU A 83 5.46 -6.25 -6.38
CA LEU A 83 6.50 -7.27 -6.20
C LEU A 83 5.94 -8.61 -5.69
N THR A 84 4.63 -8.81 -5.77
CA THR A 84 3.92 -9.99 -5.26
C THR A 84 3.37 -10.89 -6.36
N THR A 85 3.73 -10.63 -7.62
CA THR A 85 3.13 -11.31 -8.79
C THR A 85 4.03 -12.36 -9.43
N ASP A 86 5.35 -12.16 -9.39
CA ASP A 86 6.31 -13.12 -9.97
C ASP A 86 6.59 -14.24 -8.97
N THR A 87 5.87 -15.34 -9.13
CA THR A 87 5.98 -16.52 -8.26
C THR A 87 7.34 -17.20 -8.36
N SER A 88 7.99 -17.16 -9.53
CA SER A 88 9.33 -17.73 -9.72
C SER A 88 10.37 -16.95 -8.92
N VAL A 89 10.33 -15.63 -8.98
CA VAL A 89 11.21 -14.76 -8.19
C VAL A 89 10.98 -14.93 -6.70
N ILE A 90 9.72 -14.93 -6.24
CA ILE A 90 9.38 -15.07 -4.83
C ILE A 90 9.84 -16.43 -4.29
N THR A 91 9.56 -17.50 -5.01
CA THR A 91 9.87 -18.86 -4.55
C THR A 91 11.36 -19.15 -4.59
N SER A 92 12.10 -18.71 -5.62
CA SER A 92 13.55 -18.89 -5.69
C SER A 92 14.25 -18.12 -4.57
N ILE A 93 13.91 -16.85 -4.34
CA ILE A 93 14.50 -16.07 -3.24
C ILE A 93 14.13 -16.68 -1.88
N GLY A 94 12.90 -17.13 -1.71
CA GLY A 94 12.44 -17.78 -0.48
C GLY A 94 13.19 -19.07 -0.18
N ASN A 95 13.47 -19.89 -1.20
CA ASN A 95 14.19 -21.16 -1.11
C ASN A 95 15.71 -20.95 -0.91
N ASP A 96 16.33 -20.11 -1.74
CA ASP A 96 17.79 -19.99 -1.79
C ASP A 96 18.36 -19.08 -0.70
N TYR A 97 17.55 -18.16 -0.17
CA TYR A 97 17.97 -17.23 0.88
C TYR A 97 17.05 -17.31 2.11
N SER A 98 15.91 -16.61 2.08
CA SER A 98 14.86 -16.67 3.10
C SER A 98 13.63 -15.86 2.65
N PHE A 99 12.48 -16.17 3.26
CA PHE A 99 11.25 -15.38 3.07
C PHE A 99 11.41 -13.91 3.48
N GLU A 100 12.33 -13.61 4.37
CA GLU A 100 12.63 -12.24 4.81
C GLU A 100 13.26 -11.37 3.71
N LYS A 101 13.82 -12.00 2.67
CA LYS A 101 14.53 -11.33 1.56
C LYS A 101 13.71 -11.19 0.28
N ILE A 102 12.51 -11.76 0.19
CA ILE A 102 11.72 -11.79 -1.05
C ILE A 102 11.46 -10.40 -1.65
N PHE A 103 11.25 -9.37 -0.83
CA PHE A 103 11.06 -8.00 -1.31
C PHE A 103 12.36 -7.22 -1.41
N SER A 104 13.29 -7.38 -0.46
CA SER A 104 14.55 -6.63 -0.48
C SER A 104 15.39 -6.94 -1.72
N ARG A 105 15.48 -8.22 -2.12
CA ARG A 105 16.19 -8.63 -3.36
C ARG A 105 15.57 -8.03 -4.61
N GLN A 106 14.25 -7.99 -4.71
CA GLN A 106 13.57 -7.34 -5.83
C GLN A 106 13.77 -5.81 -5.80
N CYS A 107 13.73 -5.20 -4.60
CA CYS A 107 14.01 -3.77 -4.46
C CYS A 107 15.45 -3.39 -4.85
N GLU A 108 16.45 -4.24 -4.58
CA GLU A 108 17.84 -4.04 -5.03
C GLU A 108 17.91 -3.89 -6.56
N SER A 109 17.14 -4.69 -7.30
CA SER A 109 17.13 -4.68 -8.75
C SER A 109 16.26 -3.56 -9.34
N LEU A 110 15.04 -3.38 -8.84
CA LEU A 110 13.98 -2.63 -9.52
C LEU A 110 13.81 -1.18 -9.06
N VAL A 111 14.20 -0.86 -7.82
CA VAL A 111 14.03 0.50 -7.27
C VAL A 111 15.08 1.44 -7.80
N ASN A 112 14.66 2.63 -8.22
CA ASN A 112 15.52 3.73 -8.64
C ASN A 112 15.30 4.97 -7.75
N LYS A 113 16.29 5.86 -7.76
CA LYS A 113 16.17 7.17 -7.09
C LYS A 113 14.98 7.95 -7.66
N GLY A 114 14.11 8.43 -6.77
CA GLY A 114 12.91 9.19 -7.13
C GLY A 114 11.63 8.36 -7.24
N ASP A 115 11.72 7.03 -7.23
CA ASP A 115 10.53 6.16 -7.13
C ASP A 115 9.80 6.38 -5.80
N VAL A 116 8.52 5.99 -5.75
CA VAL A 116 7.78 5.84 -4.49
C VAL A 116 7.58 4.36 -4.22
N VAL A 117 7.94 3.92 -3.03
CA VAL A 117 7.82 2.52 -2.61
C VAL A 117 6.84 2.41 -1.45
N VAL A 118 5.79 1.63 -1.64
CA VAL A 118 4.72 1.41 -0.66
C VAL A 118 4.83 0.01 -0.08
N GLY A 119 5.17 -0.09 1.19
CA GLY A 119 5.16 -1.35 1.95
C GLY A 119 3.88 -1.44 2.78
N ILE A 120 3.13 -2.53 2.64
CA ILE A 120 1.85 -2.74 3.31
C ILE A 120 2.02 -3.82 4.39
N SER A 121 1.77 -3.47 5.65
CA SER A 121 1.88 -4.38 6.79
C SER A 121 0.86 -4.02 7.89
N THR A 122 -0.16 -4.84 8.05
CA THR A 122 -1.19 -4.61 9.08
C THR A 122 -0.64 -4.61 10.50
N SER A 123 0.41 -5.38 10.78
CA SER A 123 1.09 -5.38 12.09
C SER A 123 2.13 -4.26 12.24
N GLY A 124 2.62 -3.70 11.13
CA GLY A 124 3.78 -2.81 11.11
C GLY A 124 5.12 -3.49 11.46
N ASN A 125 5.15 -4.84 11.52
CA ASN A 125 6.29 -5.61 12.01
C ASN A 125 6.79 -6.69 11.02
N SER A 126 6.21 -6.81 9.83
CA SER A 126 6.62 -7.80 8.83
C SER A 126 8.07 -7.56 8.41
N ILE A 127 8.97 -8.52 8.70
CA ILE A 127 10.41 -8.38 8.49
C ILE A 127 10.75 -8.20 7.02
N ASN A 128 10.15 -8.98 6.11
CA ASN A 128 10.35 -8.86 4.68
C ASN A 128 9.92 -7.50 4.13
N VAL A 129 8.79 -6.94 4.61
CA VAL A 129 8.32 -5.59 4.24
C VAL A 129 9.30 -4.53 4.75
N LYS A 130 9.73 -4.63 6.00
CA LYS A 130 10.75 -3.77 6.60
C LYS A 130 12.04 -3.77 5.77
N ASN A 131 12.54 -4.95 5.42
CA ASN A 131 13.79 -5.10 4.66
C ASN A 131 13.69 -4.47 3.26
N GLY A 132 12.57 -4.67 2.55
CA GLY A 132 12.30 -4.03 1.27
C GLY A 132 12.28 -2.50 1.35
N LEU A 133 11.62 -1.95 2.37
CA LEU A 133 11.57 -0.50 2.60
C LEU A 133 12.94 0.09 2.94
N LEU A 134 13.77 -0.59 3.74
CA LEU A 134 15.12 -0.15 4.06
C LEU A 134 16.03 -0.11 2.83
N VAL A 135 15.96 -1.12 1.97
CA VAL A 135 16.69 -1.14 0.69
C VAL A 135 16.24 0.01 -0.19
N SER A 136 14.93 0.20 -0.33
CA SER A 136 14.35 1.25 -1.16
C SER A 136 14.78 2.64 -0.72
N LYS A 137 14.80 2.88 0.59
CA LYS A 137 15.25 4.16 1.17
C LYS A 137 16.73 4.43 0.86
N ARG A 138 17.61 3.42 1.01
CA ARG A 138 19.04 3.54 0.66
C ARG A 138 19.26 3.84 -0.83
N LYS A 139 18.37 3.36 -1.70
CA LYS A 139 18.42 3.65 -3.14
C LYS A 139 17.83 5.01 -3.52
N GLY A 140 17.38 5.81 -2.54
CA GLY A 140 16.86 7.17 -2.76
C GLY A 140 15.40 7.23 -3.20
N ALA A 141 14.64 6.17 -3.00
CA ALA A 141 13.19 6.20 -3.17
C ALA A 141 12.50 6.85 -1.96
N LYS A 142 11.32 7.43 -2.21
CA LYS A 142 10.42 7.88 -1.15
C LYS A 142 9.64 6.69 -0.61
N THR A 143 9.72 6.43 0.69
CA THR A 143 9.11 5.26 1.32
C THR A 143 7.82 5.61 2.04
N VAL A 144 6.80 4.79 1.81
CA VAL A 144 5.46 4.89 2.42
C VAL A 144 5.13 3.57 3.12
N GLY A 145 4.60 3.64 4.32
CA GLY A 145 4.09 2.47 5.04
C GLY A 145 2.58 2.54 5.20
N PHE A 146 1.84 1.57 4.66
CA PHE A 146 0.43 1.35 5.03
C PHE A 146 0.42 0.38 6.20
N LEU A 147 0.14 0.89 7.40
CA LEU A 147 0.39 0.22 8.66
C LEU A 147 -0.89 0.12 9.50
N GLY A 148 -0.94 -0.86 10.38
CA GLY A 148 -2.01 -1.00 11.36
C GLY A 148 -1.50 -0.91 12.79
N HIS A 149 -2.40 -1.15 13.76
CA HIS A 149 -2.15 -1.03 15.20
C HIS A 149 -1.55 0.34 15.56
N LYS A 150 -0.33 0.35 16.08
CA LYS A 150 0.45 1.56 16.42
C LYS A 150 1.61 1.79 15.44
N GLY A 151 1.58 1.14 14.27
CA GLY A 151 2.56 1.27 13.20
C GLY A 151 3.80 0.37 13.33
N GLY A 152 3.97 -0.35 14.44
CA GLY A 152 5.08 -1.26 14.68
C GLY A 152 6.45 -0.62 14.48
N HIS A 153 7.45 -1.44 14.11
CA HIS A 153 8.81 -0.96 13.83
C HIS A 153 8.91 -0.19 12.50
N ILE A 154 8.01 -0.48 11.53
CA ILE A 154 8.07 0.10 10.19
C ILE A 154 7.80 1.60 10.21
N LYS A 155 6.94 2.10 11.11
CA LYS A 155 6.64 3.53 11.21
C LYS A 155 7.86 4.43 11.38
N ASN A 156 8.90 3.93 12.05
CA ASN A 156 10.10 4.71 12.36
C ASN A 156 11.12 4.73 11.22
N ILE A 157 10.94 3.90 10.19
CA ILE A 157 11.91 3.77 9.09
C ILE A 157 11.40 4.38 7.78
N VAL A 158 10.10 4.54 7.63
CA VAL A 158 9.50 5.12 6.42
C VAL A 158 9.41 6.65 6.49
N ASP A 159 9.31 7.28 5.33
CA ASP A 159 9.17 8.74 5.26
C ASP A 159 7.74 9.21 5.53
N ILE A 160 6.76 8.37 5.18
CA ILE A 160 5.34 8.66 5.40
C ILE A 160 4.66 7.40 5.95
N PRO A 161 4.40 7.32 7.26
CA PRO A 161 3.61 6.26 7.85
C PRO A 161 2.12 6.62 7.81
N LEU A 162 1.30 5.88 7.09
CA LEU A 162 -0.15 5.87 7.20
C LEU A 162 -0.54 4.81 8.23
N ILE A 163 -1.08 5.20 9.37
CA ILE A 163 -1.36 4.28 10.48
C ILE A 163 -2.86 4.20 10.74
N VAL A 164 -3.42 3.00 10.55
CA VAL A 164 -4.80 2.68 10.94
C VAL A 164 -4.79 2.14 12.36
N ASN A 165 -5.24 2.96 13.31
CA ASN A 165 -5.27 2.60 14.73
C ASN A 165 -6.44 1.64 15.02
N SER A 166 -6.25 0.37 14.71
CA SER A 166 -7.19 -0.72 14.99
C SER A 166 -6.42 -1.99 15.37
N ASN A 167 -7.00 -2.83 16.22
CA ASN A 167 -6.47 -4.15 16.56
C ASN A 167 -6.99 -5.26 15.66
N SER A 168 -7.92 -4.97 14.76
CA SER A 168 -8.50 -5.93 13.82
C SER A 168 -7.83 -5.83 12.46
N THR A 169 -7.15 -6.90 12.05
CA THR A 169 -6.50 -7.00 10.73
C THR A 169 -7.49 -6.74 9.59
N HIS A 170 -8.73 -7.23 9.70
CA HIS A 170 -9.75 -7.03 8.67
C HIS A 170 -10.12 -5.55 8.55
N ARG A 171 -10.35 -4.85 9.66
CA ARG A 171 -10.66 -3.41 9.68
C ARG A 171 -9.50 -2.59 9.10
N ILE A 172 -8.26 -2.95 9.45
CA ILE A 172 -7.07 -2.29 8.91
C ILE A 172 -7.03 -2.43 7.37
N GLN A 173 -7.23 -3.64 6.84
CA GLN A 173 -7.24 -3.88 5.39
C GLN A 173 -8.37 -3.14 4.67
N GLU A 174 -9.58 -3.09 5.24
CA GLU A 174 -10.69 -2.34 4.68
C GLU A 174 -10.39 -0.85 4.56
N VAL A 175 -9.78 -0.27 5.59
CA VAL A 175 -9.34 1.13 5.57
C VAL A 175 -8.19 1.32 4.56
N HIS A 176 -7.18 0.42 4.52
CA HIS A 176 -6.09 0.50 3.55
C HIS A 176 -6.62 0.52 2.12
N ARG A 177 -7.60 -0.33 1.80
CA ARG A 177 -8.22 -0.39 0.47
C ARG A 177 -8.99 0.89 0.14
N THR A 178 -9.80 1.37 1.07
CA THR A 178 -10.55 2.63 0.91
C THR A 178 -9.61 3.80 0.64
N VAL A 179 -8.56 3.94 1.44
CA VAL A 179 -7.56 5.01 1.28
C VAL A 179 -6.78 4.86 -0.03
N ALA A 180 -6.46 3.62 -0.42
CA ALA A 180 -5.77 3.35 -1.69
C ALA A 180 -6.60 3.82 -2.90
N HIS A 181 -7.93 3.56 -2.92
CA HIS A 181 -8.83 4.06 -3.96
C HIS A 181 -8.83 5.60 -4.00
N ILE A 182 -8.96 6.27 -2.85
CA ILE A 182 -8.93 7.73 -2.76
C ILE A 182 -7.60 8.28 -3.32
N ILE A 183 -6.48 7.64 -2.99
CA ILE A 183 -5.16 8.03 -3.51
C ILE A 183 -5.11 7.86 -5.02
N CYS A 184 -5.54 6.71 -5.56
CA CYS A 184 -5.54 6.44 -7.00
C CYS A 184 -6.40 7.45 -7.77
N GLU A 185 -7.63 7.72 -7.30
CA GLU A 185 -8.55 8.69 -7.88
C GLU A 185 -7.92 10.09 -7.96
N ILE A 186 -7.39 10.58 -6.85
CA ILE A 186 -6.84 11.95 -6.80
C ILE A 186 -5.54 12.06 -7.58
N VAL A 187 -4.66 11.04 -7.55
CA VAL A 187 -3.43 11.00 -8.36
C VAL A 187 -3.77 11.03 -9.85
N GLU A 188 -4.72 10.21 -10.29
CA GLU A 188 -5.18 10.18 -11.68
C GLU A 188 -5.70 11.55 -12.11
N LYS A 189 -6.57 12.18 -11.33
CA LYS A 189 -7.10 13.52 -11.56
C LYS A 189 -6.01 14.59 -11.66
N ASN A 190 -4.97 14.52 -10.80
CA ASN A 190 -3.85 15.47 -10.80
C ASN A 190 -2.91 15.31 -12.00
N ILE A 191 -2.90 14.13 -12.63
CA ILE A 191 -2.10 13.86 -13.82
C ILE A 191 -2.90 14.20 -15.07
N SER A 192 -4.17 13.81 -15.16
CA SER A 192 -5.02 14.02 -16.33
C SER A 192 -5.40 15.48 -16.58
N ARG A 193 -5.60 16.29 -15.54
CA ARG A 193 -5.99 17.72 -15.66
C ARG A 193 -4.94 18.62 -16.30
N ARG A 194 -3.70 18.20 -16.47
CA ARG A 194 -2.63 18.99 -17.14
C ARG A 194 -2.38 18.54 -18.58
N SER A 195 -3.15 17.58 -19.09
CA SER A 195 -3.06 17.13 -20.49
C SER A 195 -4.07 17.84 -21.40
N ARG A 196 -4.76 18.87 -20.89
CA ARG A 196 -5.57 19.84 -21.63
C ARG A 196 -4.92 21.22 -21.51
#